data_ba8e9ee99f9d03f2e3931101d9f6583f
#
_entry.id   ba8e9ee99f9d03f2e3931101d9f6583f
#
_cell.length_a   1.000
_cell.length_b   1.000
_cell.length_c   1.000
_cell.angle_alpha   90.00
_cell.angle_beta   90.00
_cell.angle_gamma   90.00
#
_symmetry.space_group_name_H-M   'P 1'
#
loop_
_entity.id
_entity.type
_entity.pdbx_description
1 polymer ?
#
loop_
_entity_poly.entity_id
_entity_poly.type
_entity_poly.pdbx_seq_one_letter_code
_entity_poly.pdbx_strand_id
1 'polypeptide(L)'
;MNSLLVTSTDEGTGKTAVSLALARLAADRGATVGYMKPKGTRLQSNVGKTLDVDPMLARELLDLDAAMHEMEPVVYSPTFVADAIRGQEDTAALRDRVREAYEGLAEGTDTMVLEGSGHPATGAVVDLTDADLTALLDTDAVLLTRYQEPGDVDQVLTAAESLGERCRGVIFNAVSSATYDEVETDVVPFLESRDVPVLGVVPWERSMAGVTVADLTAELGGDSLTDAATDALIERVLVGAMSGESALSHFRRTKDAAVITGGDRADVQAAALDAPGVNCLVLTGGHRPSGAILGEAEEQGMPVVTVQSDTITTIERIESLIHGGRVRDEATVERMQELLHAHADVDALLE
;
A
#
# COMPACT_ATOMS: atom_id res chain seq x y z
N MET A 1 23.99 10.34 -12.28
CA MET A 1 23.10 9.48 -11.49
C MET A 1 21.78 10.23 -11.33
N ASN A 2 20.67 9.63 -11.71
CA ASN A 2 19.34 10.18 -11.43
C ASN A 2 18.85 9.66 -10.06
N SER A 3 18.16 10.50 -9.30
CA SER A 3 17.62 10.13 -7.99
C SER A 3 16.23 10.73 -7.80
N LEU A 4 15.25 9.88 -7.47
CA LEU A 4 13.86 10.28 -7.34
C LEU A 4 13.24 9.72 -6.06
N LEU A 5 12.69 10.60 -5.23
CA LEU A 5 11.88 10.23 -4.07
C LEU A 5 10.41 10.13 -4.49
N VAL A 6 9.81 8.97 -4.32
CA VAL A 6 8.37 8.76 -4.49
C VAL A 6 7.69 9.02 -3.15
N THR A 7 7.06 10.17 -3.00
CA THR A 7 6.29 10.56 -1.81
C THR A 7 4.78 10.55 -2.10
N SER A 8 3.93 10.75 -1.11
CA SER A 8 2.48 10.82 -1.33
C SER A 8 1.75 11.63 -0.28
N THR A 9 0.58 12.16 -0.66
CA THR A 9 -0.29 12.91 0.25
C THR A 9 -0.79 12.07 1.42
N ASP A 10 -0.93 10.73 1.24
CA ASP A 10 -1.52 9.85 2.25
C ASP A 10 -0.96 8.42 2.17
N GLU A 11 -1.29 7.60 3.15
CA GLU A 11 -1.01 6.17 3.14
C GLU A 11 -1.86 5.43 2.09
N GLY A 12 -1.38 4.27 1.63
CA GLY A 12 -2.14 3.44 0.69
C GLY A 12 -2.31 4.01 -0.72
N THR A 13 -1.60 5.07 -1.09
CA THR A 13 -1.63 5.68 -2.43
C THR A 13 -0.95 4.86 -3.53
N GLY A 14 -0.23 3.77 -3.16
CA GLY A 14 0.48 2.91 -4.11
C GLY A 14 1.96 3.25 -4.29
N LYS A 15 2.60 3.98 -3.35
CA LYS A 15 4.03 4.35 -3.41
C LYS A 15 4.94 3.18 -3.76
N THR A 16 4.83 2.07 -3.05
CA THR A 16 5.68 0.89 -3.25
C THR A 16 5.54 0.34 -4.67
N ALA A 17 4.30 0.22 -5.19
CA ALA A 17 4.06 -0.24 -6.57
C ALA A 17 4.72 0.70 -7.59
N VAL A 18 4.54 2.00 -7.41
CA VAL A 18 5.12 3.02 -8.32
C VAL A 18 6.64 3.05 -8.20
N SER A 19 7.20 3.01 -6.99
CA SER A 19 8.66 3.00 -6.78
C SER A 19 9.33 1.79 -7.44
N LEU A 20 8.77 0.59 -7.25
CA LEU A 20 9.29 -0.63 -7.85
C LEU A 20 9.10 -0.66 -9.37
N ALA A 21 7.96 -0.17 -9.86
CA ALA A 21 7.72 -0.07 -11.30
C ALA A 21 8.67 0.92 -11.98
N LEU A 22 8.95 2.08 -11.37
CA LEU A 22 9.93 3.05 -11.88
C LEU A 22 11.35 2.46 -11.89
N ALA A 23 11.74 1.76 -10.82
CA ALA A 23 13.04 1.08 -10.77
C ALA A 23 13.17 0.03 -11.90
N ARG A 24 12.13 -0.78 -12.15
CA ARG A 24 12.12 -1.73 -13.26
C ARG A 24 12.14 -1.05 -14.63
N LEU A 25 11.36 0.02 -14.81
CA LEU A 25 11.39 0.79 -16.06
C LEU A 25 12.77 1.39 -16.34
N ALA A 26 13.50 1.83 -15.31
CA ALA A 26 14.88 2.27 -15.45
C ALA A 26 15.81 1.11 -15.81
N ALA A 27 15.66 -0.04 -15.15
CA ALA A 27 16.43 -1.26 -15.45
C ALA A 27 16.18 -1.77 -16.87
N ASP A 28 14.94 -1.75 -17.35
CA ASP A 28 14.58 -2.11 -18.74
C ASP A 28 15.21 -1.19 -19.79
N ARG A 29 15.54 0.04 -19.41
CA ARG A 29 16.31 1.01 -20.22
C ARG A 29 17.83 0.79 -20.13
N GLY A 30 18.27 -0.21 -19.35
CA GLY A 30 19.69 -0.57 -19.19
C GLY A 30 20.41 0.17 -18.06
N ALA A 31 19.68 0.89 -17.18
CA ALA A 31 20.27 1.55 -16.02
C ALA A 31 20.51 0.55 -14.88
N THR A 32 21.62 0.73 -14.16
CA THR A 32 21.83 0.10 -12.86
C THR A 32 20.97 0.79 -11.84
N VAL A 33 20.09 0.04 -11.13
CA VAL A 33 19.12 0.62 -10.20
C VAL A 33 19.45 0.32 -8.75
N GLY A 34 19.17 1.29 -7.87
CA GLY A 34 19.18 1.14 -6.43
C GLY A 34 17.83 1.53 -5.84
N TYR A 35 17.54 1.03 -4.65
CA TYR A 35 16.32 1.33 -3.91
C TYR A 35 16.64 1.60 -2.44
N MET A 36 15.96 2.60 -1.88
CA MET A 36 16.07 2.93 -0.47
C MET A 36 14.72 3.41 0.08
N LYS A 37 14.36 2.98 1.28
CA LYS A 37 13.28 3.54 2.09
C LYS A 37 13.89 4.16 3.35
N PRO A 38 14.20 5.46 3.35
CA PRO A 38 14.98 6.11 4.41
C PRO A 38 14.40 5.93 5.81
N LYS A 39 13.07 5.81 5.91
CA LYS A 39 12.31 5.60 7.15
C LYS A 39 11.32 4.46 6.97
N GLY A 40 11.56 3.32 7.61
CA GLY A 40 10.63 2.21 7.64
C GLY A 40 9.50 2.45 8.64
N THR A 41 8.26 2.42 8.16
CA THR A 41 7.04 2.63 8.95
C THR A 41 6.12 1.42 8.97
N ARG A 42 6.24 0.51 7.99
CA ARG A 42 5.41 -0.72 7.86
C ARG A 42 6.12 -1.92 8.46
N LEU A 43 6.33 -1.85 9.77
CA LEU A 43 7.21 -2.74 10.49
C LEU A 43 6.58 -4.12 10.74
N GLN A 44 7.31 -5.17 10.39
CA GLN A 44 7.02 -6.54 10.77
C GLN A 44 8.14 -7.11 11.65
N SER A 45 7.74 -7.80 12.72
CA SER A 45 8.68 -8.53 13.57
C SER A 45 8.94 -9.92 13.02
N ASN A 46 10.14 -10.19 12.59
CA ASN A 46 10.56 -11.51 12.15
C ASN A 46 11.87 -11.92 12.84
N VAL A 47 11.86 -13.07 13.54
CA VAL A 47 13.03 -13.68 14.20
C VAL A 47 13.90 -12.65 14.98
N GLY A 48 13.25 -11.80 15.80
CA GLY A 48 13.97 -10.85 16.70
C GLY A 48 14.49 -9.58 16.01
N LYS A 49 14.12 -9.32 14.77
CA LYS A 49 14.36 -8.05 14.07
C LYS A 49 13.03 -7.46 13.61
N THR A 50 12.92 -6.15 13.72
CA THR A 50 11.81 -5.37 13.18
C THR A 50 12.30 -4.69 11.92
N LEU A 51 11.68 -4.98 10.76
CA LEU A 51 12.04 -4.46 9.45
C LEU A 51 10.77 -4.05 8.71
N ASP A 52 10.88 -3.08 7.82
CA ASP A 52 9.81 -2.73 6.90
C ASP A 52 9.71 -3.79 5.77
N VAL A 53 8.48 -4.08 5.35
CA VAL A 53 8.22 -5.09 4.32
C VAL A 53 8.57 -4.61 2.91
N ASP A 54 8.50 -3.30 2.65
CA ASP A 54 8.71 -2.74 1.32
C ASP A 54 10.17 -2.87 0.84
N PRO A 55 11.21 -2.54 1.65
CA PRO A 55 12.60 -2.81 1.28
C PRO A 55 12.94 -4.30 1.10
N MET A 56 12.29 -5.19 1.86
CA MET A 56 12.48 -6.64 1.69
C MET A 56 11.98 -7.09 0.32
N LEU A 57 10.78 -6.63 -0.06
CA LEU A 57 10.19 -6.90 -1.37
C LEU A 57 11.01 -6.26 -2.50
N ALA A 58 11.46 -5.02 -2.33
CA ALA A 58 12.31 -4.34 -3.31
C ALA A 58 13.60 -5.11 -3.57
N ARG A 59 14.27 -5.60 -2.53
CA ARG A 59 15.49 -6.39 -2.64
C ARG A 59 15.27 -7.68 -3.44
N GLU A 60 14.14 -8.36 -3.21
CA GLU A 60 13.78 -9.59 -3.91
C GLU A 60 13.43 -9.32 -5.38
N LEU A 61 12.53 -8.37 -5.66
CA LEU A 61 12.03 -8.11 -7.01
C LEU A 61 13.02 -7.41 -7.95
N LEU A 62 13.96 -6.65 -7.38
CA LEU A 62 15.00 -5.94 -8.15
C LEU A 62 16.37 -6.66 -8.10
N ASP A 63 16.45 -7.84 -7.46
CA ASP A 63 17.68 -8.63 -7.28
C ASP A 63 18.86 -7.80 -6.72
N LEU A 64 18.58 -7.01 -5.66
CA LEU A 64 19.56 -6.11 -5.08
C LEU A 64 20.45 -6.83 -4.07
N ASP A 65 21.76 -6.75 -4.25
CA ASP A 65 22.75 -7.19 -3.25
C ASP A 65 23.08 -6.06 -2.26
N ALA A 66 22.06 -5.64 -1.50
CA ALA A 66 22.16 -4.56 -0.52
C ALA A 66 21.73 -5.04 0.87
N ALA A 67 22.39 -4.52 1.89
CA ALA A 67 22.04 -4.87 3.27
C ALA A 67 20.78 -4.11 3.70
N MET A 68 19.89 -4.79 4.45
CA MET A 68 18.62 -4.19 4.88
C MET A 68 18.77 -2.90 5.68
N HIS A 69 19.83 -2.78 6.49
CA HIS A 69 20.10 -1.57 7.29
C HIS A 69 20.61 -0.38 6.45
N GLU A 70 21.05 -0.63 5.23
CA GLU A 70 21.38 0.40 4.23
C GLU A 70 20.12 0.80 3.47
N MET A 71 19.29 -0.17 3.10
CA MET A 71 18.01 0.09 2.43
C MET A 71 16.97 0.74 3.34
N GLU A 72 17.05 0.50 4.67
CA GLU A 72 16.18 1.05 5.71
C GLU A 72 17.03 1.49 6.91
N PRO A 73 17.70 2.66 6.85
CA PRO A 73 18.59 3.10 7.93
C PRO A 73 17.86 3.56 9.20
N VAL A 74 16.58 3.95 9.11
CA VAL A 74 15.77 4.40 10.25
C VAL A 74 14.51 3.56 10.39
N VAL A 75 14.42 2.80 11.48
CA VAL A 75 13.18 2.09 11.87
C VAL A 75 12.29 3.06 12.63
N TYR A 76 11.31 3.64 11.96
CA TYR A 76 10.44 4.69 12.48
C TYR A 76 9.23 4.10 13.21
N SER A 77 9.49 3.49 14.38
CA SER A 77 8.48 2.84 15.23
C SER A 77 7.81 3.83 16.19
N PRO A 78 6.62 3.52 16.76
CA PRO A 78 6.02 4.32 17.81
C PRO A 78 6.93 4.54 19.03
N THR A 79 7.76 3.54 19.37
CA THR A 79 8.74 3.66 20.45
C THR A 79 9.83 4.67 20.07
N PHE A 80 10.39 4.57 18.86
CA PHE A 80 11.35 5.53 18.33
C PHE A 80 10.80 6.98 18.37
N VAL A 81 9.58 7.19 17.91
CA VAL A 81 8.93 8.51 17.95
C VAL A 81 8.79 9.03 19.38
N ALA A 82 8.39 8.17 20.32
CA ALA A 82 8.29 8.54 21.73
C ALA A 82 9.65 8.92 22.33
N ASP A 83 10.72 8.23 21.96
CA ASP A 83 12.07 8.51 22.43
C ASP A 83 12.62 9.80 21.79
N ALA A 84 12.34 10.05 20.53
CA ALA A 84 12.67 11.31 19.86
C ALA A 84 11.98 12.52 20.54
N ILE A 85 10.69 12.41 20.86
CA ILE A 85 9.94 13.46 21.60
C ILE A 85 10.55 13.72 22.98
N ARG A 86 11.16 12.70 23.63
CA ARG A 86 11.86 12.83 24.90
C ARG A 86 13.29 13.38 24.76
N GLY A 87 13.74 13.64 23.52
CA GLY A 87 15.10 14.12 23.26
C GLY A 87 16.17 13.04 23.43
N GLN A 88 15.81 11.76 23.25
CA GLN A 88 16.73 10.63 23.36
C GLN A 88 17.35 10.24 22.02
N GLU A 89 16.88 10.83 20.91
CA GLU A 89 17.43 10.60 19.57
C GLU A 89 18.30 11.78 19.14
N ASP A 90 19.43 11.47 18.53
CA ASP A 90 20.33 12.47 17.94
C ASP A 90 19.98 12.67 16.46
N THR A 91 19.27 13.76 16.16
CA THR A 91 18.81 14.10 14.80
C THR A 91 20.00 14.23 13.82
N ALA A 92 21.14 14.80 14.25
CA ALA A 92 22.30 14.95 13.37
C ALA A 92 22.88 13.58 13.00
N ALA A 93 23.06 12.69 13.98
CA ALA A 93 23.52 11.34 13.73
C ALA A 93 22.56 10.51 12.88
N LEU A 94 21.24 10.73 13.02
CA LEU A 94 20.23 10.09 12.17
C LEU A 94 20.35 10.56 10.71
N ARG A 95 20.50 11.85 10.49
CA ARG A 95 20.69 12.44 9.15
C ARG A 95 21.97 11.95 8.49
N ASP A 96 23.08 11.90 9.25
CA ASP A 96 24.35 11.37 8.75
C ASP A 96 24.22 9.89 8.37
N ARG A 97 23.56 9.07 9.19
CA ARG A 97 23.29 7.66 8.90
C ARG A 97 22.49 7.48 7.60
N VAL A 98 21.44 8.30 7.38
CA VAL A 98 20.64 8.25 6.15
C VAL A 98 21.49 8.63 4.94
N ARG A 99 22.34 9.67 5.07
CA ARG A 99 23.23 10.10 3.99
C ARG A 99 24.28 9.04 3.66
N GLU A 100 24.96 8.49 4.65
CA GLU A 100 25.97 7.44 4.46
C GLU A 100 25.39 6.19 3.80
N ALA A 101 24.18 5.76 4.22
CA ALA A 101 23.48 4.64 3.62
C ALA A 101 23.13 4.92 2.16
N TYR A 102 22.61 6.12 1.84
CA TYR A 102 22.31 6.53 0.48
C TYR A 102 23.58 6.58 -0.41
N GLU A 103 24.67 7.18 0.06
CA GLU A 103 25.91 7.25 -0.67
C GLU A 103 26.48 5.85 -0.98
N GLY A 104 26.38 4.91 -0.01
CA GLY A 104 26.79 3.52 -0.22
C GLY A 104 25.95 2.79 -1.28
N LEU A 105 24.63 2.96 -1.26
CA LEU A 105 23.72 2.37 -2.25
C LEU A 105 23.84 3.02 -3.63
N ALA A 106 24.22 4.29 -3.68
CA ALA A 106 24.37 5.05 -4.91
C ALA A 106 25.68 4.75 -5.67
N GLU A 107 26.66 4.12 -5.01
CA GLU A 107 27.95 3.80 -5.64
C GLU A 107 27.76 2.75 -6.76
N GLY A 108 28.06 3.15 -8.00
CA GLY A 108 27.89 2.30 -9.19
C GLY A 108 26.44 2.19 -9.69
N THR A 109 25.54 3.03 -9.18
CA THR A 109 24.12 3.07 -9.54
C THR A 109 23.85 4.23 -10.49
N ASP A 110 23.08 4.00 -11.57
CA ASP A 110 22.66 5.03 -12.52
C ASP A 110 21.38 5.74 -12.07
N THR A 111 20.47 5.00 -11.46
CA THR A 111 19.18 5.50 -10.97
C THR A 111 18.88 5.01 -9.56
N MET A 112 18.70 5.95 -8.63
CA MET A 112 18.25 5.67 -7.28
C MET A 112 16.76 6.00 -7.12
N VAL A 113 15.96 5.02 -6.71
CA VAL A 113 14.56 5.23 -6.34
C VAL A 113 14.42 5.18 -4.83
N LEU A 114 13.96 6.27 -4.26
CA LEU A 114 13.67 6.37 -2.84
C LEU A 114 12.17 6.29 -2.60
N GLU A 115 11.76 5.58 -1.56
CA GLU A 115 10.36 5.51 -1.16
C GLU A 115 10.13 6.30 0.13
N GLY A 116 9.26 7.30 0.07
CA GLY A 116 8.81 8.07 1.22
C GLY A 116 7.95 7.25 2.18
N SER A 117 7.76 7.77 3.38
CA SER A 117 6.89 7.17 4.40
C SER A 117 5.42 7.51 4.12
N GLY A 118 4.48 7.02 4.95
CA GLY A 118 3.03 7.15 4.75
C GLY A 118 2.54 8.55 4.37
N HIS A 119 2.96 9.58 5.09
CA HIS A 119 2.60 10.98 4.85
C HIS A 119 3.87 11.84 4.67
N PRO A 120 3.88 12.91 3.85
CA PRO A 120 5.08 13.72 3.59
C PRO A 120 5.71 14.31 4.86
N ALA A 121 4.91 14.65 5.87
CA ALA A 121 5.38 15.17 7.16
C ALA A 121 5.89 14.09 8.14
N THR A 122 5.81 12.80 7.80
CA THR A 122 6.36 11.73 8.64
C THR A 122 7.86 11.92 8.81
N GLY A 123 8.34 11.94 10.05
CA GLY A 123 9.74 12.23 10.37
C GLY A 123 9.99 13.64 10.89
N ALA A 124 8.99 14.51 10.95
CA ALA A 124 9.14 15.89 11.42
C ALA A 124 9.72 16.00 12.85
N VAL A 125 9.52 14.99 13.70
CA VAL A 125 10.08 14.96 15.07
C VAL A 125 11.61 14.81 15.11
N VAL A 126 12.24 14.45 13.98
CA VAL A 126 13.69 14.25 13.83
C VAL A 126 14.25 14.90 12.57
N ASP A 127 13.57 15.92 12.02
CA ASP A 127 13.96 16.67 10.83
C ASP A 127 14.30 15.77 9.63
N LEU A 128 13.47 14.76 9.40
CA LEU A 128 13.54 13.78 8.31
C LEU A 128 12.20 13.65 7.60
N THR A 129 11.46 14.76 7.40
CA THR A 129 10.31 14.78 6.50
C THR A 129 10.74 14.41 5.07
N ASP A 130 9.80 14.15 4.17
CA ASP A 130 10.18 13.85 2.78
C ASP A 130 10.82 15.08 2.11
N ALA A 131 10.42 16.31 2.46
CA ALA A 131 11.11 17.54 2.04
C ALA A 131 12.53 17.66 2.63
N ASP A 132 12.74 17.28 3.90
CA ASP A 132 14.07 17.24 4.49
C ASP A 132 14.96 16.20 3.79
N LEU A 133 14.40 15.05 3.42
CA LEU A 133 15.12 13.99 2.70
C LEU A 133 15.56 14.46 1.30
N THR A 134 14.67 15.14 0.55
CA THR A 134 15.04 15.67 -0.78
C THR A 134 16.17 16.67 -0.68
N ALA A 135 16.17 17.54 0.33
CA ALA A 135 17.25 18.49 0.58
C ALA A 135 18.53 17.82 1.08
N LEU A 136 18.43 16.80 1.95
CA LEU A 136 19.56 16.07 2.52
C LEU A 136 20.34 15.27 1.49
N LEU A 137 19.62 14.63 0.55
CA LEU A 137 20.16 13.68 -0.40
C LEU A 137 20.34 14.27 -1.81
N ASP A 138 20.03 15.56 -1.97
CA ASP A 138 20.05 16.27 -3.26
C ASP A 138 19.27 15.53 -4.35
N THR A 139 18.02 15.17 -4.04
CA THR A 139 17.13 14.41 -4.92
C THR A 139 15.84 15.17 -5.19
N ASP A 140 15.23 14.93 -6.35
CA ASP A 140 13.90 15.41 -6.66
C ASP A 140 12.83 14.47 -6.10
N ALA A 141 11.58 14.93 -6.09
CA ALA A 141 10.45 14.12 -5.64
C ALA A 141 9.30 14.14 -6.64
N VAL A 142 8.61 13.00 -6.76
CA VAL A 142 7.29 12.90 -7.38
C VAL A 142 6.26 12.65 -6.29
N LEU A 143 5.18 13.42 -6.32
CA LEU A 143 4.09 13.34 -5.37
C LEU A 143 2.97 12.44 -5.90
N LEU A 144 2.69 11.35 -5.23
CA LEU A 144 1.52 10.53 -5.50
C LEU A 144 0.32 11.00 -4.70
N THR A 145 -0.83 11.01 -5.32
CA THR A 145 -2.10 11.32 -4.66
C THR A 145 -3.23 10.47 -5.22
N ARG A 146 -4.31 10.37 -4.46
CA ARG A 146 -5.62 9.92 -4.95
C ARG A 146 -6.51 11.13 -5.15
N TYR A 147 -7.57 10.97 -5.93
CA TYR A 147 -8.61 11.97 -6.06
C TYR A 147 -9.97 11.31 -5.83
N GLN A 148 -10.66 11.72 -4.78
CA GLN A 148 -12.00 11.28 -4.41
C GLN A 148 -12.98 12.45 -4.42
N GLU A 149 -12.54 13.62 -3.96
CA GLU A 149 -13.31 14.85 -3.91
C GLU A 149 -12.43 16.09 -4.14
N PRO A 150 -13.00 17.24 -4.54
CA PRO A 150 -12.23 18.45 -4.83
C PRO A 150 -11.34 18.93 -3.70
N GLY A 151 -11.68 18.65 -2.45
CA GLY A 151 -10.87 19.01 -1.27
C GLY A 151 -9.49 18.35 -1.22
N ASP A 152 -9.29 17.23 -1.92
CA ASP A 152 -7.99 16.53 -1.98
C ASP A 152 -6.90 17.39 -2.62
N VAL A 153 -7.28 18.34 -3.48
CA VAL A 153 -6.35 19.27 -4.16
C VAL A 153 -5.62 20.17 -3.16
N ASP A 154 -6.21 20.51 -2.02
CA ASP A 154 -5.56 21.30 -0.98
C ASP A 154 -4.35 20.59 -0.39
N GLN A 155 -4.44 19.27 -0.22
CA GLN A 155 -3.32 18.44 0.25
C GLN A 155 -2.20 18.36 -0.79
N VAL A 156 -2.55 18.25 -2.08
CA VAL A 156 -1.58 18.26 -3.18
C VAL A 156 -0.80 19.56 -3.20
N LEU A 157 -1.48 20.70 -3.15
CA LEU A 157 -0.84 22.02 -3.15
C LEU A 157 0.09 22.19 -1.93
N THR A 158 -0.37 21.80 -0.74
CA THR A 158 0.42 21.90 0.49
C THR A 158 1.67 21.01 0.43
N ALA A 159 1.54 19.79 -0.08
CA ALA A 159 2.67 18.86 -0.21
C ALA A 159 3.67 19.36 -1.28
N ALA A 160 3.18 19.83 -2.44
CA ALA A 160 4.02 20.39 -3.48
C ALA A 160 4.78 21.63 -2.98
N GLU A 161 4.11 22.53 -2.25
CA GLU A 161 4.75 23.69 -1.63
C GLU A 161 5.85 23.30 -0.65
N SER A 162 5.66 22.26 0.14
CA SER A 162 6.65 21.77 1.10
C SER A 162 7.91 21.20 0.41
N LEU A 163 7.76 20.57 -0.75
CA LEU A 163 8.86 20.06 -1.58
C LEU A 163 9.55 21.17 -2.37
N GLY A 164 8.83 22.26 -2.65
CA GLY A 164 9.36 23.43 -3.39
C GLY A 164 9.87 23.08 -4.78
N GLU A 165 11.02 23.62 -5.17
CA GLU A 165 11.63 23.41 -6.50
C GLU A 165 12.03 21.94 -6.75
N ARG A 166 12.07 21.12 -5.72
CA ARG A 166 12.36 19.68 -5.83
C ARG A 166 11.11 18.84 -6.15
N CYS A 167 9.93 19.45 -6.17
CA CYS A 167 8.72 18.78 -6.63
C CYS A 167 8.72 18.69 -8.15
N ARG A 168 9.11 17.54 -8.71
CA ARG A 168 9.14 17.32 -10.16
C ARG A 168 7.72 17.32 -10.75
N GLY A 169 6.74 16.87 -9.99
CA GLY A 169 5.33 16.90 -10.35
C GLY A 169 4.49 15.91 -9.55
N VAL A 170 3.24 15.76 -9.97
CA VAL A 170 2.20 14.99 -9.31
C VAL A 170 1.75 13.83 -10.21
N ILE A 171 1.50 12.67 -9.63
CA ILE A 171 0.80 11.56 -10.28
C ILE A 171 -0.49 11.29 -9.48
N PHE A 172 -1.63 11.42 -10.13
CA PHE A 172 -2.89 10.93 -9.61
C PHE A 172 -2.96 9.42 -9.83
N ASN A 173 -2.97 8.63 -8.76
CA ASN A 173 -2.98 7.17 -8.84
C ASN A 173 -4.33 6.60 -8.41
N ALA A 174 -4.73 5.52 -9.06
CA ALA A 174 -5.98 4.80 -8.80
C ALA A 174 -7.24 5.69 -8.91
N VAL A 175 -7.27 6.55 -9.92
CA VAL A 175 -8.40 7.45 -10.19
C VAL A 175 -9.60 6.65 -10.68
N SER A 176 -10.74 6.80 -10.02
CA SER A 176 -11.96 6.08 -10.39
C SER A 176 -12.49 6.51 -11.76
N SER A 177 -13.16 5.62 -12.48
CA SER A 177 -13.80 5.98 -13.74
C SER A 177 -14.88 7.07 -13.59
N ALA A 178 -15.41 7.27 -12.39
CA ALA A 178 -16.41 8.30 -12.12
C ALA A 178 -15.81 9.72 -12.04
N THR A 179 -14.56 9.83 -11.64
CA THR A 179 -13.86 11.11 -11.43
C THR A 179 -12.74 11.35 -12.45
N TYR A 180 -12.47 10.40 -13.35
CA TYR A 180 -11.33 10.46 -14.26
C TYR A 180 -11.40 11.69 -15.19
N ASP A 181 -12.54 11.90 -15.83
CA ASP A 181 -12.75 13.04 -16.72
C ASP A 181 -12.63 14.40 -15.97
N GLU A 182 -13.14 14.47 -14.74
CA GLU A 182 -13.02 15.66 -13.89
C GLU A 182 -11.54 15.96 -13.55
N VAL A 183 -10.76 14.92 -13.23
CA VAL A 183 -9.33 15.10 -12.97
C VAL A 183 -8.62 15.64 -14.20
N GLU A 184 -8.85 15.06 -15.38
CA GLU A 184 -8.18 15.50 -16.61
C GLU A 184 -8.62 16.89 -17.10
N THR A 185 -9.92 17.22 -16.97
CA THR A 185 -10.45 18.46 -17.55
C THR A 185 -10.39 19.66 -16.62
N ASP A 186 -10.44 19.44 -15.30
CA ASP A 186 -10.54 20.51 -14.33
C ASP A 186 -9.34 20.55 -13.39
N VAL A 187 -8.93 19.41 -12.79
CA VAL A 187 -7.89 19.38 -11.76
C VAL A 187 -6.49 19.55 -12.36
N VAL A 188 -6.18 18.84 -13.44
CA VAL A 188 -4.86 18.94 -14.12
C VAL A 188 -4.59 20.38 -14.58
N PRO A 189 -5.47 21.04 -15.38
CA PRO A 189 -5.23 22.42 -15.78
C PRO A 189 -5.16 23.42 -14.61
N PHE A 190 -5.91 23.15 -13.53
CA PHE A 190 -5.84 23.98 -12.33
C PHE A 190 -4.47 23.90 -11.65
N LEU A 191 -3.91 22.71 -11.46
CA LEU A 191 -2.58 22.51 -10.85
C LEU A 191 -1.48 23.08 -11.73
N GLU A 192 -1.52 22.87 -13.04
CA GLU A 192 -0.56 23.42 -14.00
C GLU A 192 -0.60 24.95 -14.01
N SER A 193 -1.78 25.58 -13.85
CA SER A 193 -1.92 27.02 -13.70
C SER A 193 -1.25 27.59 -12.42
N ARG A 194 -0.87 26.71 -11.50
CA ARG A 194 -0.18 27.00 -10.24
C ARG A 194 1.27 26.55 -10.24
N ASP A 195 1.84 26.27 -11.40
CA ASP A 195 3.21 25.78 -11.56
C ASP A 195 3.45 24.43 -10.86
N VAL A 196 2.40 23.60 -10.72
CA VAL A 196 2.49 22.22 -10.23
C VAL A 196 2.25 21.27 -11.41
N PRO A 197 3.31 20.70 -12.02
CA PRO A 197 3.17 19.80 -13.16
C PRO A 197 2.41 18.52 -12.77
N VAL A 198 1.53 18.04 -13.64
CA VAL A 198 0.91 16.73 -13.50
C VAL A 198 1.55 15.76 -14.48
N LEU A 199 2.27 14.78 -13.95
CA LEU A 199 3.06 13.81 -14.72
C LEU A 199 2.27 12.54 -15.08
N GLY A 200 1.03 12.40 -14.59
CA GLY A 200 0.19 11.28 -14.96
C GLY A 200 -1.13 11.22 -14.21
N VAL A 201 -2.11 10.59 -14.87
CA VAL A 201 -3.42 10.24 -14.30
C VAL A 201 -3.63 8.75 -14.54
N VAL A 202 -3.33 7.94 -13.52
CA VAL A 202 -3.36 6.48 -13.58
C VAL A 202 -4.74 6.00 -13.14
N PRO A 203 -5.48 5.28 -13.99
CA PRO A 203 -6.81 4.81 -13.65
C PRO A 203 -6.78 3.73 -12.57
N TRP A 204 -7.88 3.62 -11.83
CA TRP A 204 -8.08 2.52 -10.90
C TRP A 204 -8.21 1.18 -11.64
N GLU A 205 -7.43 0.23 -11.22
CA GLU A 205 -7.41 -1.13 -11.77
C GLU A 205 -7.84 -2.15 -10.72
N ARG A 206 -8.86 -2.93 -11.05
CA ARG A 206 -9.41 -3.93 -10.14
C ARG A 206 -8.39 -5.00 -9.74
N SER A 207 -7.57 -5.45 -10.67
CA SER A 207 -6.53 -6.46 -10.43
C SER A 207 -5.47 -6.03 -9.42
N MET A 208 -5.31 -4.73 -9.22
CA MET A 208 -4.36 -4.15 -8.27
C MET A 208 -4.98 -3.79 -6.91
N ALA A 209 -6.29 -3.65 -6.84
CA ALA A 209 -6.99 -3.17 -5.65
C ALA A 209 -7.50 -4.28 -4.73
N GLY A 210 -7.73 -5.48 -5.26
CA GLY A 210 -8.33 -6.57 -4.51
C GLY A 210 -7.30 -7.38 -3.67
N VAL A 211 -7.70 -7.80 -2.47
CA VAL A 211 -6.97 -8.78 -1.64
C VAL A 211 -7.51 -10.16 -1.98
N THR A 212 -6.64 -11.13 -2.27
CA THR A 212 -7.13 -12.51 -2.45
C THR A 212 -7.52 -13.13 -1.12
N VAL A 213 -8.37 -14.17 -1.16
CA VAL A 213 -8.68 -14.96 0.05
C VAL A 213 -7.42 -15.59 0.63
N ALA A 214 -6.43 -15.96 -0.21
CA ALA A 214 -5.15 -16.48 0.24
C ALA A 214 -4.38 -15.43 1.06
N ASP A 215 -4.28 -14.19 0.56
CA ASP A 215 -3.61 -13.09 1.28
C ASP A 215 -4.30 -12.80 2.61
N LEU A 216 -5.64 -12.74 2.59
CA LEU A 216 -6.45 -12.51 3.78
C LEU A 216 -6.21 -13.61 4.83
N THR A 217 -6.18 -14.87 4.40
CA THR A 217 -5.93 -16.02 5.28
C THR A 217 -4.53 -15.95 5.90
N ALA A 218 -3.52 -15.65 5.09
CA ALA A 218 -2.13 -15.51 5.55
C ALA A 218 -1.96 -14.35 6.54
N GLU A 219 -2.51 -13.16 6.23
CA GLU A 219 -2.45 -11.97 7.09
C GLU A 219 -3.11 -12.21 8.44
N LEU A 220 -4.25 -12.87 8.45
CA LEU A 220 -4.98 -13.17 9.69
C LEU A 220 -4.35 -14.30 10.50
N GLY A 221 -3.43 -15.09 9.92
CA GLY A 221 -2.95 -16.34 10.49
C GLY A 221 -4.09 -17.33 10.68
N GLY A 222 -5.02 -17.35 9.73
CA GLY A 222 -6.23 -18.18 9.77
C GLY A 222 -6.02 -19.58 9.23
N ASP A 223 -6.87 -20.51 9.66
CA ASP A 223 -6.92 -21.87 9.14
C ASP A 223 -8.06 -21.98 8.10
N SER A 224 -7.77 -22.49 6.90
CA SER A 224 -8.81 -22.83 5.91
C SER A 224 -9.59 -24.05 6.38
N LEU A 225 -10.91 -23.97 6.35
CA LEU A 225 -11.80 -25.07 6.74
C LEU A 225 -12.41 -25.79 5.54
N THR A 226 -12.29 -25.26 4.32
CA THR A 226 -12.76 -25.84 3.06
C THR A 226 -11.61 -25.94 2.07
N ASP A 227 -11.69 -26.91 1.14
CA ASP A 227 -10.74 -27.07 0.04
C ASP A 227 -11.24 -26.30 -1.20
N ALA A 228 -11.50 -25.01 -1.02
CA ALA A 228 -11.98 -24.11 -2.05
C ALA A 228 -10.83 -23.24 -2.62
N ALA A 229 -10.98 -22.76 -3.87
CA ALA A 229 -10.03 -21.87 -4.49
C ALA A 229 -9.94 -20.54 -3.70
N THR A 230 -8.71 -20.06 -3.49
CA THR A 230 -8.42 -18.89 -2.66
C THR A 230 -7.94 -17.67 -3.45
N ASP A 231 -8.07 -17.71 -4.77
CA ASP A 231 -7.70 -16.64 -5.72
C ASP A 231 -8.79 -15.57 -5.91
N ALA A 232 -10.00 -15.81 -5.36
CA ALA A 232 -11.07 -14.84 -5.41
C ALA A 232 -10.70 -13.53 -4.70
N LEU A 233 -10.99 -12.39 -5.36
CA LEU A 233 -10.69 -11.06 -4.82
C LEU A 233 -11.72 -10.64 -3.77
N ILE A 234 -11.22 -9.96 -2.73
CA ILE A 234 -11.99 -9.31 -1.68
C ILE A 234 -11.72 -7.80 -1.77
N GLU A 235 -12.75 -7.05 -2.09
CA GLU A 235 -12.68 -5.58 -2.18
C GLU A 235 -13.29 -4.89 -0.96
N ARG A 236 -14.09 -5.63 -0.18
CA ARG A 236 -14.79 -5.08 0.99
C ARG A 236 -15.11 -6.12 2.04
N VAL A 237 -15.35 -5.60 3.23
CA VAL A 237 -15.72 -6.40 4.40
C VAL A 237 -17.17 -6.16 4.77
N LEU A 238 -17.89 -7.21 5.10
CA LEU A 238 -19.21 -7.16 5.66
C LEU A 238 -19.25 -7.83 7.04
N VAL A 239 -19.86 -7.18 7.99
CA VAL A 239 -19.95 -7.69 9.36
C VAL A 239 -21.33 -8.29 9.59
N GLY A 240 -21.36 -9.56 9.93
CA GLY A 240 -22.60 -10.27 10.27
C GLY A 240 -23.07 -10.02 11.69
N ALA A 241 -23.39 -8.76 12.03
CA ALA A 241 -23.84 -8.37 13.37
C ALA A 241 -25.38 -8.35 13.55
N MET A 242 -26.13 -8.74 12.51
CA MET A 242 -27.59 -8.76 12.47
C MET A 242 -28.14 -10.19 12.36
N SER A 243 -29.48 -10.36 12.34
CA SER A 243 -30.09 -11.67 12.09
C SER A 243 -29.80 -12.17 10.66
N GLY A 244 -29.78 -13.49 10.44
CA GLY A 244 -29.52 -14.09 9.13
C GLY A 244 -30.43 -13.54 8.01
N GLU A 245 -31.74 -13.34 8.27
CA GLU A 245 -32.69 -12.78 7.31
C GLU A 245 -32.31 -11.35 6.89
N SER A 246 -31.95 -10.50 7.86
CA SER A 246 -31.51 -9.13 7.58
C SER A 246 -30.15 -9.11 6.87
N ALA A 247 -29.24 -10.00 7.27
CA ALA A 247 -27.93 -10.17 6.68
C ALA A 247 -28.02 -10.55 5.18
N LEU A 248 -28.84 -11.52 4.85
CA LEU A 248 -29.02 -11.98 3.47
C LEU A 248 -29.42 -10.86 2.51
N SER A 249 -30.38 -10.02 2.94
CA SER A 249 -30.83 -8.89 2.12
C SER A 249 -29.73 -7.86 1.86
N HIS A 250 -28.80 -7.72 2.82
CA HIS A 250 -27.65 -6.84 2.72
C HIS A 250 -26.53 -7.47 1.88
N PHE A 251 -26.20 -8.72 2.11
CA PHE A 251 -25.13 -9.44 1.41
C PHE A 251 -25.42 -9.60 -0.10
N ARG A 252 -26.68 -9.81 -0.50
CA ARG A 252 -27.09 -9.90 -1.92
C ARG A 252 -26.87 -8.64 -2.74
N ARG A 253 -26.67 -7.48 -2.11
CA ARG A 253 -26.42 -6.19 -2.79
C ARG A 253 -24.93 -5.91 -2.96
N THR A 254 -24.08 -6.78 -2.44
CA THR A 254 -22.64 -6.58 -2.41
C THR A 254 -21.96 -7.50 -3.41
N LYS A 255 -20.76 -7.12 -3.86
CA LYS A 255 -19.89 -7.94 -4.70
C LYS A 255 -18.50 -7.98 -4.07
N ASP A 256 -17.80 -9.08 -4.32
CA ASP A 256 -16.40 -9.27 -3.96
C ASP A 256 -16.14 -8.99 -2.47
N ALA A 257 -17.00 -9.56 -1.63
CA ALA A 257 -16.98 -9.31 -0.19
C ALA A 257 -16.51 -10.52 0.62
N ALA A 258 -15.78 -10.25 1.72
CA ALA A 258 -15.62 -11.17 2.82
C ALA A 258 -16.68 -10.89 3.91
N VAL A 259 -17.39 -11.91 4.37
CA VAL A 259 -18.29 -11.79 5.51
C VAL A 259 -17.57 -12.24 6.77
N ILE A 260 -17.52 -11.36 7.78
CA ILE A 260 -16.96 -11.67 9.10
C ILE A 260 -18.10 -11.90 10.09
N THR A 261 -18.07 -13.04 10.78
CA THR A 261 -19.04 -13.37 11.83
C THR A 261 -18.45 -14.36 12.84
N GLY A 262 -19.10 -14.51 13.99
CA GLY A 262 -18.71 -15.55 14.95
C GLY A 262 -18.92 -16.97 14.41
N GLY A 263 -18.05 -17.89 14.79
CA GLY A 263 -18.18 -19.30 14.39
C GLY A 263 -19.44 -19.99 14.95
N ASP A 264 -20.14 -19.37 15.90
CA ASP A 264 -21.41 -19.81 16.50
C ASP A 264 -22.67 -19.23 15.82
N ARG A 265 -22.51 -18.37 14.78
CA ARG A 265 -23.60 -17.67 14.12
C ARG A 265 -24.06 -18.38 12.84
N ALA A 266 -24.58 -19.60 12.98
CA ALA A 266 -25.02 -20.45 11.86
C ALA A 266 -26.06 -19.76 10.94
N ASP A 267 -26.92 -18.91 11.48
CA ASP A 267 -27.93 -18.15 10.73
C ASP A 267 -27.29 -17.14 9.75
N VAL A 268 -26.22 -16.44 10.17
CA VAL A 268 -25.47 -15.49 9.35
C VAL A 268 -24.57 -16.23 8.35
N GLN A 269 -23.97 -17.35 8.77
CA GLN A 269 -23.13 -18.18 7.91
C GLN A 269 -23.95 -18.71 6.72
N ALA A 270 -25.15 -19.27 6.97
CA ALA A 270 -26.04 -19.68 5.89
C ALA A 270 -26.44 -18.53 4.97
N ALA A 271 -26.73 -17.34 5.53
CA ALA A 271 -27.03 -16.15 4.74
C ALA A 271 -25.85 -15.70 3.84
N ALA A 272 -24.60 -15.89 4.32
CA ALA A 272 -23.41 -15.60 3.53
C ALA A 272 -23.25 -16.58 2.35
N LEU A 273 -23.48 -17.87 2.58
CA LEU A 273 -23.46 -18.90 1.54
C LEU A 273 -24.52 -18.64 0.45
N ASP A 274 -25.71 -18.17 0.84
CA ASP A 274 -26.82 -17.84 -0.09
C ASP A 274 -26.61 -16.53 -0.89
N ALA A 275 -25.51 -15.82 -0.67
CA ALA A 275 -25.28 -14.51 -1.27
C ALA A 275 -24.19 -14.55 -2.37
N PRO A 276 -24.52 -14.41 -3.65
CA PRO A 276 -23.60 -14.63 -4.78
C PRO A 276 -22.45 -13.62 -4.88
N GLY A 277 -22.50 -12.54 -4.09
CA GLY A 277 -21.43 -11.53 -4.05
C GLY A 277 -20.48 -11.69 -2.86
N VAL A 278 -20.63 -12.76 -2.07
CA VAL A 278 -19.72 -13.13 -0.99
C VAL A 278 -18.72 -14.14 -1.52
N ASN A 279 -17.43 -13.81 -1.43
CA ASN A 279 -16.33 -14.63 -1.94
C ASN A 279 -15.58 -15.38 -0.81
N CYS A 280 -15.80 -15.01 0.44
CA CYS A 280 -15.17 -15.66 1.58
C CYS A 280 -15.99 -15.47 2.86
N LEU A 281 -16.00 -16.49 3.72
CA LEU A 281 -16.56 -16.45 5.06
C LEU A 281 -15.43 -16.53 6.09
N VAL A 282 -15.27 -15.50 6.93
CA VAL A 282 -14.28 -15.43 8.01
C VAL A 282 -14.97 -15.62 9.35
N LEU A 283 -14.57 -16.66 10.08
CA LEU A 283 -15.14 -17.04 11.37
C LEU A 283 -14.21 -16.66 12.51
N THR A 284 -14.67 -15.76 13.39
CA THR A 284 -13.89 -15.25 14.52
C THR A 284 -14.09 -16.06 15.79
N GLY A 285 -13.12 -15.94 16.74
CA GLY A 285 -13.17 -16.58 18.05
C GLY A 285 -12.77 -18.05 18.08
N GLY A 286 -12.17 -18.58 17.02
CA GLY A 286 -11.65 -19.96 16.95
C GLY A 286 -12.74 -21.06 16.95
N HIS A 287 -14.01 -20.69 16.80
CA HIS A 287 -15.11 -21.67 16.77
C HIS A 287 -15.32 -22.19 15.35
N ARG A 288 -15.41 -23.52 15.24
CA ARG A 288 -15.75 -24.19 13.98
C ARG A 288 -17.26 -24.15 13.73
N PRO A 289 -17.71 -23.93 12.50
CA PRO A 289 -19.12 -23.99 12.16
C PRO A 289 -19.64 -25.46 12.18
N SER A 290 -20.94 -25.61 12.00
CA SER A 290 -21.52 -26.95 11.88
C SER A 290 -21.07 -27.68 10.62
N GLY A 291 -21.06 -29.04 10.64
CA GLY A 291 -20.74 -29.81 9.45
C GLY A 291 -21.68 -29.57 8.26
N ALA A 292 -22.92 -29.13 8.52
CA ALA A 292 -23.87 -28.76 7.47
C ALA A 292 -23.40 -27.48 6.71
N ILE A 293 -22.93 -26.46 7.44
CA ILE A 293 -22.40 -25.24 6.86
C ILE A 293 -21.12 -25.52 6.06
N LEU A 294 -20.21 -26.35 6.58
CA LEU A 294 -18.99 -26.71 5.85
C LEU A 294 -19.30 -27.49 4.57
N GLY A 295 -20.21 -28.49 4.65
CA GLY A 295 -20.62 -29.27 3.48
C GLY A 295 -21.23 -28.38 2.38
N GLU A 296 -22.08 -27.45 2.76
CA GLU A 296 -22.68 -26.49 1.81
C GLU A 296 -21.63 -25.54 1.22
N ALA A 297 -20.69 -25.04 2.04
CA ALA A 297 -19.60 -24.20 1.56
C ALA A 297 -18.69 -24.96 0.56
N GLU A 298 -18.36 -26.22 0.82
CA GLU A 298 -17.59 -27.08 -0.08
C GLU A 298 -18.33 -27.33 -1.41
N GLU A 299 -19.65 -27.62 -1.36
CA GLU A 299 -20.46 -27.80 -2.57
C GLU A 299 -20.51 -26.54 -3.44
N GLN A 300 -20.48 -25.36 -2.83
CA GLN A 300 -20.49 -24.08 -3.53
C GLN A 300 -19.08 -23.58 -3.91
N GLY A 301 -18.02 -24.24 -3.45
CA GLY A 301 -16.64 -23.79 -3.63
C GLY A 301 -16.33 -22.49 -2.89
N MET A 302 -16.99 -22.24 -1.76
CA MET A 302 -16.78 -21.03 -0.95
C MET A 302 -15.67 -21.25 0.09
N PRO A 303 -14.62 -20.45 0.10
CA PRO A 303 -13.62 -20.47 1.16
C PRO A 303 -14.20 -20.09 2.52
N VAL A 304 -13.94 -20.92 3.53
CA VAL A 304 -14.26 -20.65 4.93
C VAL A 304 -12.97 -20.64 5.73
N VAL A 305 -12.66 -19.50 6.34
CA VAL A 305 -11.44 -19.29 7.12
C VAL A 305 -11.82 -19.10 8.59
N THR A 306 -11.13 -19.76 9.52
CA THR A 306 -11.30 -19.51 10.95
C THR A 306 -10.08 -18.81 11.54
N VAL A 307 -10.33 -17.82 12.41
CA VAL A 307 -9.29 -17.04 13.09
C VAL A 307 -9.53 -17.03 14.61
N GLN A 308 -8.43 -16.97 15.37
CA GLN A 308 -8.50 -16.93 16.84
C GLN A 308 -8.89 -15.55 17.39
N SER A 309 -8.64 -14.49 16.62
CA SER A 309 -8.94 -13.11 17.00
C SER A 309 -10.45 -12.87 17.12
N ASP A 310 -10.80 -11.84 17.87
CA ASP A 310 -12.16 -11.33 17.95
C ASP A 310 -12.56 -10.58 16.66
N THR A 311 -13.85 -10.27 16.54
CA THR A 311 -14.42 -9.67 15.34
C THR A 311 -13.84 -8.28 15.05
N ILE A 312 -13.62 -7.44 16.06
CA ILE A 312 -13.14 -6.07 15.87
C ILE A 312 -11.71 -6.09 15.37
N THR A 313 -10.82 -6.80 16.05
CA THR A 313 -9.41 -6.98 15.64
C THR A 313 -9.30 -7.57 14.24
N THR A 314 -10.18 -8.51 13.88
CA THR A 314 -10.20 -9.13 12.55
C THR A 314 -10.60 -8.11 11.48
N ILE A 315 -11.61 -7.28 11.73
CA ILE A 315 -12.05 -6.22 10.81
C ILE A 315 -10.91 -5.23 10.57
N GLU A 316 -10.31 -4.69 11.64
CA GLU A 316 -9.22 -3.71 11.56
C GLU A 316 -8.05 -4.22 10.71
N ARG A 317 -7.68 -5.49 10.89
CA ARG A 317 -6.60 -6.13 10.11
C ARG A 317 -6.96 -6.26 8.63
N ILE A 318 -8.19 -6.70 8.31
CA ILE A 318 -8.61 -6.86 6.92
C ILE A 318 -8.79 -5.49 6.25
N GLU A 319 -9.38 -4.51 6.92
CA GLU A 319 -9.49 -3.15 6.39
C GLU A 319 -8.12 -2.54 6.14
N SER A 320 -7.18 -2.70 7.06
CA SER A 320 -5.78 -2.30 6.85
C SER A 320 -5.15 -3.01 5.64
N LEU A 321 -5.45 -4.28 5.42
CA LEU A 321 -4.96 -5.04 4.28
C LEU A 321 -5.57 -4.55 2.96
N ILE A 322 -6.88 -4.32 2.90
CA ILE A 322 -7.59 -3.86 1.71
C ILE A 322 -7.18 -2.43 1.34
N HIS A 323 -7.12 -1.52 2.32
CA HIS A 323 -6.79 -0.11 2.09
C HIS A 323 -5.29 0.15 1.97
N GLY A 324 -4.46 -0.75 2.51
CA GLY A 324 -3.01 -0.59 2.55
C GLY A 324 -2.31 -0.65 1.19
N GLY A 325 -3.02 -0.98 0.09
CA GLY A 325 -2.46 -0.96 -1.27
C GLY A 325 -1.16 -1.75 -1.40
N ARG A 326 -1.06 -2.94 -0.79
CA ARG A 326 0.19 -3.72 -0.76
C ARG A 326 0.58 -4.22 -2.14
N VAL A 327 1.80 -3.93 -2.56
CA VAL A 327 2.47 -4.72 -3.59
C VAL A 327 2.73 -6.11 -3.00
N ARG A 328 2.31 -7.15 -3.69
CA ARG A 328 2.33 -8.51 -3.17
C ARG A 328 3.29 -9.39 -3.93
N ASP A 329 3.44 -9.11 -5.21
CA ASP A 329 4.15 -9.96 -6.14
C ASP A 329 4.67 -9.17 -7.35
N GLU A 330 5.42 -9.86 -8.15
CA GLU A 330 5.97 -9.36 -9.40
C GLU A 330 4.87 -8.90 -10.37
N ALA A 331 3.75 -9.62 -10.47
CA ALA A 331 2.66 -9.29 -11.38
C ALA A 331 2.02 -7.93 -11.06
N THR A 332 1.94 -7.56 -9.78
CA THR A 332 1.48 -6.23 -9.35
C THR A 332 2.43 -5.13 -9.85
N VAL A 333 3.75 -5.35 -9.78
CA VAL A 333 4.75 -4.39 -10.26
C VAL A 333 4.73 -4.30 -11.79
N GLU A 334 4.65 -5.42 -12.49
CA GLU A 334 4.52 -5.45 -13.97
C GLU A 334 3.28 -4.68 -14.42
N ARG A 335 2.13 -4.91 -13.75
CA ARG A 335 0.92 -4.17 -14.09
C ARG A 335 1.05 -2.67 -13.83
N MET A 336 1.72 -2.26 -12.74
CA MET A 336 2.01 -0.84 -12.51
C MET A 336 2.96 -0.26 -13.57
N GLN A 337 3.95 -1.01 -14.04
CA GLN A 337 4.81 -0.58 -15.17
C GLN A 337 3.98 -0.30 -16.43
N GLU A 338 3.07 -1.21 -16.79
CA GLU A 338 2.17 -1.01 -17.93
C GLU A 338 1.31 0.25 -17.77
N LEU A 339 0.75 0.46 -16.57
CA LEU A 339 -0.08 1.63 -16.26
C LEU A 339 0.71 2.93 -16.33
N LEU A 340 1.90 2.97 -15.74
CA LEU A 340 2.78 4.15 -15.82
C LEU A 340 3.20 4.44 -17.25
N HIS A 341 3.54 3.41 -18.03
CA HIS A 341 3.90 3.60 -19.43
C HIS A 341 2.75 4.14 -20.28
N ALA A 342 1.50 3.77 -19.96
CA ALA A 342 0.32 4.20 -20.71
C ALA A 342 -0.24 5.56 -20.25
N HIS A 343 -0.06 5.95 -18.98
CA HIS A 343 -0.77 7.05 -18.34
C HIS A 343 0.11 8.07 -17.63
N ALA A 344 1.44 7.93 -17.69
CA ALA A 344 2.36 8.86 -17.05
C ALA A 344 3.52 9.23 -17.99
N ASP A 345 4.12 10.40 -17.76
CA ASP A 345 5.35 10.84 -18.44
C ASP A 345 6.56 10.17 -17.76
N VAL A 346 6.84 8.93 -18.18
CA VAL A 346 7.95 8.13 -17.64
C VAL A 346 9.33 8.77 -17.96
N ASP A 347 9.43 9.52 -19.04
CA ASP A 347 10.67 10.19 -19.39
C ASP A 347 10.96 11.33 -18.41
N ALA A 348 9.97 12.17 -18.13
CA ALA A 348 10.08 13.20 -17.09
C ALA A 348 10.32 12.66 -15.68
N LEU A 349 9.95 11.41 -15.40
CA LEU A 349 10.18 10.75 -14.10
C LEU A 349 11.60 10.15 -13.98
N LEU A 350 12.20 9.74 -15.09
CA LEU A 350 13.48 9.01 -15.10
C LEU A 350 14.65 9.80 -15.68
N GLU A 351 14.44 11.04 -16.15
CA GLU A 351 15.48 11.99 -16.54
C GLU A 351 15.95 12.83 -15.33
#